data_000fa2e880d6ffcb43c242ddd76ae1b6
#
_entry.id   000fa2e880d6ffcb43c242ddd76ae1b6
#
_cell.length_a   1.000
_cell.length_b   1.000
_cell.length_c   1.000
_cell.angle_alpha   90.00
_cell.angle_beta   90.00
_cell.angle_gamma   90.00
#
_symmetry.space_group_name_H-M   'P 1'
#
loop_
_entity.id
_entity.type
_entity.pdbx_description
1 polymer ?
#
loop_
_entity_poly.entity_id
_entity_poly.type
_entity_poly.pdbx_seq_one_letter_code
_entity_poly.pdbx_strand_id
1 'polypeptide(L)'
;MIPELGNFLLIFSMINSLLLISIALVFPPKDKRFFLSASLVTFLAIFLSFIALEISFLTDDFSVLYVATNSNPNLPIYYKFAALWGGHEGSLLLFLLILAGWILVFVFFNEDQKYSSAFMNIVLFALLAFTVFLSNPFERLLPISSISGSDLNPLLQDFAFTIHPPMLYMG
;
A
#
# COMPACT_ATOMS: atom_id res chain seq x y z
N MET A 1 -4.90 13.68 -10.44
CA MET A 1 -6.04 12.72 -10.44
C MET A 1 -5.61 11.29 -10.02
N ILE A 2 -4.52 10.71 -10.56
CA ILE A 2 -4.08 9.35 -10.19
C ILE A 2 -3.69 9.24 -8.70
N PRO A 3 -2.88 10.15 -8.13
CA PRO A 3 -2.54 10.10 -6.70
C PRO A 3 -3.75 10.27 -5.77
N GLU A 4 -4.73 11.09 -6.14
CA GLU A 4 -5.98 11.24 -5.36
C GLU A 4 -6.78 9.95 -5.34
N LEU A 5 -6.82 9.24 -6.47
CA LEU A 5 -7.45 7.92 -6.55
C LEU A 5 -6.70 6.91 -5.64
N GLY A 6 -5.36 6.93 -5.67
CA GLY A 6 -4.54 6.09 -4.80
C GLY A 6 -4.82 6.33 -3.32
N ASN A 7 -4.86 7.60 -2.90
CA ASN A 7 -5.18 8.00 -1.54
C ASN A 7 -6.61 7.60 -1.13
N PHE A 8 -7.58 7.81 -2.03
CA PHE A 8 -8.97 7.36 -1.80
C PHE A 8 -9.05 5.85 -1.56
N LEU A 9 -8.34 5.05 -2.36
CA LEU A 9 -8.31 3.60 -2.24
C LEU A 9 -7.68 3.13 -0.92
N LEU A 10 -6.66 3.83 -0.40
CA LEU A 10 -6.10 3.56 0.93
C LEU A 10 -7.12 3.84 2.04
N ILE A 11 -7.79 5.00 1.99
CA ILE A 11 -8.83 5.36 2.96
C ILE A 11 -9.99 4.36 2.89
N PHE A 12 -10.40 3.97 1.68
CA PHE A 12 -11.43 2.95 1.47
C PHE A 12 -11.02 1.61 2.10
N SER A 13 -9.77 1.17 1.91
CA SER A 13 -9.24 -0.07 2.50
C SER A 13 -9.24 -0.02 4.03
N MET A 14 -8.89 1.13 4.60
CA MET A 14 -8.92 1.35 6.05
C MET A 14 -10.34 1.22 6.60
N ILE A 15 -11.32 1.87 5.96
CA ILE A 15 -12.74 1.79 6.36
C ILE A 15 -13.26 0.35 6.22
N ASN A 16 -12.94 -0.32 5.11
CA ASN A 16 -13.37 -1.70 4.89
C ASN A 16 -12.78 -2.67 5.91
N SER A 17 -11.51 -2.49 6.29
CA SER A 17 -10.88 -3.28 7.35
C SER A 17 -11.56 -3.07 8.71
N LEU A 18 -11.92 -1.82 9.06
CA LEU A 18 -12.68 -1.51 10.29
C LEU A 18 -14.08 -2.16 10.27
N LEU A 19 -14.77 -2.13 9.14
CA LEU A 19 -16.05 -2.79 8.95
C LEU A 19 -15.93 -4.31 9.13
N LEU A 20 -14.89 -4.93 8.58
CA LEU A 20 -14.63 -6.36 8.74
C LEU A 20 -14.41 -6.74 10.20
N ILE A 21 -13.66 -5.94 10.97
CA ILE A 21 -13.49 -6.13 12.42
C ILE A 21 -14.86 -6.09 13.12
N SER A 22 -15.63 -5.05 12.86
CA SER A 22 -16.93 -4.84 13.50
C SER A 22 -17.90 -5.98 13.19
N ILE A 23 -17.98 -6.40 11.92
CA ILE A 23 -18.87 -7.49 11.50
C ILE A 23 -18.40 -8.82 12.09
N ALA A 24 -17.10 -9.10 12.11
CA ALA A 24 -16.54 -10.33 12.66
C ALA A 24 -16.86 -10.48 14.17
N LEU A 25 -16.83 -9.37 14.92
CA LEU A 25 -17.04 -9.41 16.38
C LEU A 25 -18.52 -9.34 16.77
N VAL A 26 -19.33 -8.55 16.06
CA VAL A 26 -20.73 -8.25 16.48
C VAL A 26 -21.74 -9.15 15.76
N PHE A 27 -21.63 -9.29 14.45
CA PHE A 27 -22.58 -10.01 13.60
C PHE A 27 -21.88 -10.96 12.61
N PRO A 28 -21.15 -11.98 13.11
CA PRO A 28 -20.36 -12.82 12.22
C PRO A 28 -21.25 -13.56 11.22
N PRO A 29 -21.06 -13.35 9.91
CA PRO A 29 -21.75 -14.09 8.87
C PRO A 29 -21.40 -15.59 8.97
N LYS A 30 -22.38 -16.44 8.68
CA LYS A 30 -22.17 -17.90 8.62
C LYS A 30 -21.44 -18.32 7.33
N ASP A 31 -21.56 -17.52 6.26
CA ASP A 31 -20.96 -17.82 4.97
C ASP A 31 -19.54 -17.20 4.87
N LYS A 32 -18.53 -18.04 4.73
CA LYS A 32 -17.15 -17.59 4.54
C LYS A 32 -16.94 -16.75 3.27
N ARG A 33 -17.84 -16.87 2.28
CA ARG A 33 -17.77 -16.08 1.05
C ARG A 33 -17.82 -14.59 1.31
N PHE A 34 -18.51 -14.17 2.36
CA PHE A 34 -18.55 -12.76 2.75
C PHE A 34 -17.15 -12.25 3.12
N PHE A 35 -16.46 -12.95 4.04
CA PHE A 35 -15.12 -12.57 4.46
C PHE A 35 -14.12 -12.64 3.30
N LEU A 36 -14.24 -13.67 2.45
CA LEU A 36 -13.39 -13.83 1.26
C LEU A 36 -13.56 -12.66 0.29
N SER A 37 -14.82 -12.31 -0.04
CA SER A 37 -15.12 -11.20 -0.96
C SER A 37 -14.64 -9.86 -0.41
N ALA A 38 -14.88 -9.60 0.88
CA ALA A 38 -14.46 -8.34 1.51
C ALA A 38 -12.94 -8.24 1.65
N SER A 39 -12.24 -9.33 1.96
CA SER A 39 -10.77 -9.37 1.96
C SER A 39 -10.19 -9.19 0.56
N LEU A 40 -10.82 -9.77 -0.46
CA LEU A 40 -10.44 -9.56 -1.87
C LEU A 40 -10.60 -8.08 -2.27
N VAL A 41 -11.69 -7.44 -1.88
CA VAL A 41 -11.93 -6.00 -2.12
C VAL A 41 -10.85 -5.15 -1.45
N THR A 42 -10.49 -5.45 -0.18
CA THR A 42 -9.40 -4.75 0.53
C THR A 42 -8.07 -4.93 -0.20
N PHE A 43 -7.72 -6.17 -0.56
CA PHE A 43 -6.49 -6.48 -1.30
C PHE A 43 -6.43 -5.73 -2.63
N LEU A 44 -7.50 -5.78 -3.43
CA LEU A 44 -7.56 -5.10 -4.72
C LEU A 44 -7.46 -3.57 -4.57
N ALA A 45 -8.08 -2.98 -3.55
CA ALA A 45 -7.99 -1.56 -3.31
C ALA A 45 -6.56 -1.12 -2.94
N ILE A 46 -5.86 -1.87 -2.07
CA ILE A 46 -4.45 -1.62 -1.73
C ILE A 46 -3.57 -1.84 -2.96
N PHE A 47 -3.80 -2.89 -3.75
CA PHE A 47 -3.07 -3.17 -4.98
C PHE A 47 -3.22 -2.04 -6.00
N LEU A 48 -4.45 -1.56 -6.24
CA LEU A 48 -4.69 -0.44 -7.15
C LEU A 48 -4.08 0.87 -6.62
N SER A 49 -4.08 1.08 -5.30
CA SER A 49 -3.36 2.20 -4.68
C SER A 49 -1.84 2.11 -4.93
N PHE A 50 -1.26 0.91 -4.79
CA PHE A 50 0.14 0.66 -5.10
C PHE A 50 0.45 0.96 -6.58
N ILE A 51 -0.39 0.51 -7.51
CA ILE A 51 -0.26 0.81 -8.94
C ILE A 51 -0.40 2.32 -9.22
N ALA A 52 -1.29 3.02 -8.52
CA ALA A 52 -1.44 4.48 -8.67
C ALA A 52 -0.15 5.23 -8.27
N LEU A 53 0.52 4.78 -7.20
CA LEU A 53 1.81 5.35 -6.80
C LEU A 53 2.91 5.03 -7.83
N GLU A 54 2.96 3.79 -8.34
CA GLU A 54 3.90 3.38 -9.39
C GLU A 54 3.74 4.23 -10.65
N ILE A 55 2.50 4.46 -11.10
CA ILE A 55 2.24 5.34 -12.25
C ILE A 55 2.76 6.75 -11.96
N SER A 56 2.62 7.26 -10.74
CA SER A 56 3.13 8.59 -10.37
C SER A 56 4.66 8.67 -10.46
N PHE A 57 5.39 7.59 -10.12
CA PHE A 57 6.84 7.49 -10.34
C PHE A 57 7.21 7.43 -11.82
N LEU A 58 6.51 6.61 -12.60
CA LEU A 58 6.79 6.43 -14.04
C LEU A 58 6.46 7.66 -14.88
N THR A 59 5.50 8.47 -14.43
CA THR A 59 5.10 9.73 -15.11
C THR A 59 5.78 10.97 -14.55
N ASP A 60 6.72 10.82 -13.60
CA ASP A 60 7.43 11.92 -12.94
C ASP A 60 6.46 12.98 -12.34
N ASP A 61 5.40 12.51 -11.66
CA ASP A 61 4.42 13.41 -11.01
C ASP A 61 5.02 14.02 -9.73
N PHE A 62 5.93 14.99 -9.89
CA PHE A 62 6.59 15.68 -8.77
C PHE A 62 5.66 16.60 -7.95
N SER A 63 4.36 16.60 -8.23
CA SER A 63 3.38 17.19 -7.33
C SER A 63 3.10 16.30 -6.11
N VAL A 64 3.51 15.02 -6.17
CA VAL A 64 3.51 14.09 -5.04
C VAL A 64 4.84 14.21 -4.31
N LEU A 65 4.81 14.51 -3.00
CA LEU A 65 6.02 14.72 -2.18
C LEU A 65 6.94 13.51 -2.23
N TYR A 66 6.40 12.31 -2.12
CA TYR A 66 7.17 11.08 -2.11
C TYR A 66 7.90 10.84 -3.44
N VAL A 67 7.26 11.11 -4.58
CA VAL A 67 7.91 11.03 -5.90
C VAL A 67 9.00 12.08 -6.04
N ALA A 68 8.73 13.32 -5.61
CA ALA A 68 9.70 14.41 -5.70
C ALA A 68 10.96 14.19 -4.84
N THR A 69 10.85 13.42 -3.75
CA THR A 69 11.97 13.14 -2.86
C THR A 69 12.76 11.89 -3.22
N ASN A 70 12.23 10.99 -4.05
CA ASN A 70 12.82 9.68 -4.33
C ASN A 70 13.01 9.38 -5.83
N SER A 71 12.77 10.33 -6.74
CA SER A 71 12.93 10.13 -8.18
C SER A 71 13.40 11.39 -8.88
N ASN A 72 13.93 11.25 -10.10
CA ASN A 72 14.20 12.34 -11.02
C ASN A 72 13.95 11.91 -12.48
N PRO A 73 13.83 12.86 -13.45
CA PRO A 73 13.53 12.53 -14.84
C PRO A 73 14.62 11.68 -15.53
N ASN A 74 15.88 11.80 -15.09
CA ASN A 74 17.01 11.08 -15.68
C ASN A 74 17.22 9.68 -15.08
N LEU A 75 16.46 9.32 -14.03
CA LEU A 75 16.59 8.02 -13.37
C LEU A 75 16.12 6.91 -14.32
N PRO A 76 16.92 5.84 -14.55
CA PRO A 76 16.51 4.70 -15.35
C PRO A 76 15.18 4.09 -14.87
N ILE A 77 14.33 3.65 -15.80
CA ILE A 77 12.97 3.19 -15.52
C ILE A 77 12.89 2.05 -14.47
N TYR A 78 13.85 1.14 -14.48
CA TYR A 78 13.91 0.05 -13.51
C TYR A 78 14.22 0.54 -12.08
N TYR A 79 14.95 1.65 -11.94
CA TYR A 79 15.15 2.28 -10.64
C TYR A 79 13.94 3.13 -10.23
N LYS A 80 13.20 3.74 -11.16
CA LYS A 80 11.91 4.39 -10.84
C LYS A 80 10.94 3.38 -10.26
N PHE A 81 10.89 2.16 -10.84
CA PHE A 81 10.10 1.06 -10.32
C PHE A 81 10.52 0.67 -8.90
N ALA A 82 11.83 0.53 -8.65
CA ALA A 82 12.36 0.20 -7.33
C ALA A 82 12.25 1.35 -6.32
N ALA A 83 12.25 2.60 -6.78
CA ALA A 83 12.11 3.78 -5.94
C ALA A 83 10.79 3.80 -5.16
N LEU A 84 9.77 3.11 -5.67
CA LEU A 84 8.49 2.97 -4.98
C LEU A 84 8.66 2.44 -3.54
N TRP A 85 9.52 1.46 -3.32
CA TRP A 85 9.85 0.94 -1.98
C TRP A 85 11.21 1.40 -1.46
N GLY A 86 11.84 2.38 -2.11
CA GLY A 86 13.11 2.96 -1.70
C GLY A 86 13.03 3.89 -0.48
N GLY A 87 11.83 4.31 -0.09
CA GLY A 87 11.57 5.15 1.07
C GLY A 87 10.54 4.53 2.02
N HIS A 88 10.32 5.21 3.15
CA HIS A 88 9.48 4.71 4.24
C HIS A 88 8.01 4.52 3.79
N GLU A 89 7.42 5.52 3.14
CA GLU A 89 6.00 5.55 2.79
C GLU A 89 5.63 4.46 1.79
N GLY A 90 6.44 4.31 0.74
CA GLY A 90 6.19 3.30 -0.29
C GLY A 90 6.54 1.89 0.16
N SER A 91 7.57 1.70 0.99
CA SER A 91 7.89 0.41 1.58
C SER A 91 6.79 -0.07 2.53
N LEU A 92 6.17 0.85 3.28
CA LEU A 92 5.02 0.54 4.12
C LEU A 92 3.80 0.15 3.27
N LEU A 93 3.56 0.84 2.15
CA LEU A 93 2.49 0.48 1.21
C LEU A 93 2.70 -0.93 0.61
N LEU A 94 3.94 -1.27 0.25
CA LEU A 94 4.29 -2.63 -0.20
C LEU A 94 4.03 -3.66 0.91
N PHE A 95 4.41 -3.37 2.15
CA PHE A 95 4.16 -4.25 3.29
C PHE A 95 2.65 -4.46 3.51
N LEU A 96 1.85 -3.40 3.43
CA LEU A 96 0.38 -3.48 3.52
C LEU A 96 -0.22 -4.37 2.41
N LEU A 97 0.30 -4.26 1.19
CA LEU A 97 -0.13 -5.09 0.06
C LEU A 97 0.15 -6.57 0.32
N ILE A 98 1.36 -6.89 0.79
CA ILE A 98 1.76 -8.27 1.10
C ILE A 98 0.92 -8.81 2.27
N LEU A 99 0.74 -8.02 3.33
CA LEU A 99 -0.09 -8.41 4.49
C LEU A 99 -1.54 -8.67 4.08
N ALA A 100 -2.14 -7.79 3.26
CA ALA A 100 -3.49 -8.00 2.74
C ALA A 100 -3.59 -9.26 1.86
N GLY A 101 -2.55 -9.55 1.08
CA GLY A 101 -2.43 -10.79 0.32
C GLY A 101 -2.42 -12.03 1.22
N TRP A 102 -1.63 -12.02 2.31
CA TRP A 102 -1.60 -13.11 3.29
C TRP A 102 -2.94 -13.27 4.03
N ILE A 103 -3.62 -12.17 4.36
CA ILE A 103 -4.98 -12.22 4.94
C ILE A 103 -5.94 -12.90 3.96
N LEU A 104 -5.91 -12.53 2.67
CA LEU A 104 -6.76 -13.13 1.64
C LEU A 104 -6.49 -14.64 1.50
N VAL A 105 -5.21 -15.05 1.46
CA VAL A 105 -4.81 -16.46 1.41
C VAL A 105 -5.29 -17.20 2.66
N PHE A 106 -5.10 -16.63 3.85
CA PHE A 106 -5.57 -17.23 5.10
C PHE A 106 -7.08 -17.46 5.08
N VAL A 107 -7.86 -16.43 4.69
CA VAL A 107 -9.32 -16.50 4.62
C VAL A 107 -9.79 -17.52 3.57
N PHE A 108 -9.03 -17.70 2.49
CA PHE A 108 -9.36 -18.69 1.46
C PHE A 108 -9.23 -20.12 1.95
N PHE A 109 -8.18 -20.45 2.73
CA PHE A 109 -7.89 -21.81 3.17
C PHE A 109 -8.55 -22.23 4.49
N ASN A 110 -9.00 -21.28 5.33
CA ASN A 110 -9.59 -21.59 6.64
C ASN A 110 -11.12 -21.45 6.64
N GLU A 111 -11.80 -22.30 7.42
CA GLU A 111 -13.26 -22.30 7.55
C GLU A 111 -13.74 -21.51 8.78
N ASP A 112 -13.06 -21.60 9.92
CA ASP A 112 -13.39 -20.83 11.13
C ASP A 112 -12.58 -19.55 11.19
N GLN A 113 -13.20 -18.43 10.83
CA GLN A 113 -12.50 -17.18 10.53
C GLN A 113 -12.84 -16.02 11.47
N LYS A 114 -13.82 -16.19 12.38
CA LYS A 114 -14.36 -15.07 13.16
C LYS A 114 -13.27 -14.27 13.90
N TYR A 115 -12.59 -14.90 14.83
CA TYR A 115 -11.61 -14.22 15.68
C TYR A 115 -10.28 -13.97 14.96
N SER A 116 -9.84 -14.92 14.15
CA SER A 116 -8.61 -14.79 13.39
C SER A 116 -8.70 -13.68 12.34
N SER A 117 -9.83 -13.61 11.62
CA SER A 117 -10.07 -12.52 10.66
C SER A 117 -10.17 -11.17 11.37
N ALA A 118 -10.85 -11.07 12.51
CA ALA A 118 -10.91 -9.85 13.30
C ALA A 118 -9.50 -9.39 13.72
N PHE A 119 -8.68 -10.29 14.26
CA PHE A 119 -7.33 -9.98 14.72
C PHE A 119 -6.43 -9.50 13.57
N MET A 120 -6.42 -10.22 12.44
CA MET A 120 -5.62 -9.84 11.27
C MET A 120 -6.05 -8.48 10.71
N ASN A 121 -7.36 -8.21 10.67
CA ASN A 121 -7.88 -6.91 10.22
C ASN A 121 -7.60 -5.79 11.23
N ILE A 122 -7.50 -6.05 12.54
CA ILE A 122 -7.04 -5.05 13.54
C ILE A 122 -5.61 -4.60 13.21
N VAL A 123 -4.71 -5.54 12.93
CA VAL A 123 -3.32 -5.22 12.56
C VAL A 123 -3.30 -4.44 11.25
N LEU A 124 -4.03 -4.91 10.23
CA LEU A 124 -4.12 -4.22 8.94
C LEU A 124 -4.70 -2.81 9.08
N PHE A 125 -5.78 -2.64 9.85
CA PHE A 125 -6.40 -1.33 10.12
C PHE A 125 -5.44 -0.37 10.80
N ALA A 126 -4.72 -0.83 11.84
CA ALA A 126 -3.76 0.01 12.57
C ALA A 126 -2.64 0.52 11.65
N LEU A 127 -2.11 -0.35 10.79
CA LEU A 127 -1.08 0.01 9.82
C LEU A 127 -1.63 0.90 8.70
N LEU A 128 -2.85 0.65 8.20
CA LEU A 128 -3.51 1.53 7.22
C LEU A 128 -3.77 2.92 7.82
N ALA A 129 -4.23 2.99 9.07
CA ALA A 129 -4.42 4.25 9.76
C ALA A 129 -3.08 5.01 9.94
N PHE A 130 -2.02 4.30 10.33
CA PHE A 130 -0.68 4.90 10.38
C PHE A 130 -0.25 5.45 9.02
N THR A 131 -0.44 4.67 7.94
CA THR A 131 -0.09 5.09 6.58
C THR A 131 -0.89 6.32 6.16
N VAL A 132 -2.20 6.33 6.35
CA VAL A 132 -3.08 7.43 5.90
C VAL A 132 -2.81 8.73 6.67
N PHE A 133 -2.56 8.65 7.98
CA PHE A 133 -2.48 9.85 8.83
C PHE A 133 -1.06 10.32 9.12
N LEU A 134 -0.07 9.44 9.10
CA LEU A 134 1.29 9.75 9.54
C LEU A 134 2.38 9.51 8.47
N SER A 135 2.09 8.73 7.44
CA SER A 135 3.08 8.33 6.43
C SER A 135 2.43 8.17 5.05
N ASN A 136 1.70 9.20 4.61
CA ASN A 136 0.89 9.13 3.40
C ASN A 136 1.75 9.26 2.13
N PRO A 137 1.86 8.19 1.30
CA PRO A 137 2.66 8.23 0.07
C PRO A 137 2.09 9.15 -1.01
N PHE A 138 0.84 9.63 -0.85
CA PHE A 138 0.15 10.53 -1.79
C PHE A 138 0.09 11.98 -1.32
N GLU A 139 0.89 12.36 -0.31
CA GLU A 139 0.97 13.74 0.15
C GLU A 139 1.37 14.67 -1.00
N ARG A 140 0.69 15.83 -1.11
CA ARG A 140 0.89 16.77 -2.21
C ARG A 140 1.79 17.93 -1.81
N LEU A 141 2.71 18.27 -2.71
CA LEU A 141 3.45 19.53 -2.65
C LEU A 141 2.57 20.65 -3.22
N LEU A 142 1.93 21.43 -2.35
CA LEU A 142 1.13 22.58 -2.72
C LEU A 142 1.66 23.85 -2.02
N PRO A 143 1.65 25.03 -2.65
CA PRO A 143 1.11 25.36 -3.99
C PRO A 143 2.09 25.15 -5.15
N ILE A 144 3.37 24.83 -4.89
CA ILE A 144 4.42 24.77 -5.91
C ILE A 144 4.94 23.34 -5.99
N SER A 145 4.70 22.69 -7.12
CA SER A 145 5.36 21.41 -7.44
C SER A 145 6.83 21.65 -7.81
N SER A 146 7.70 20.73 -7.43
CA SER A 146 9.10 20.74 -7.86
C SER A 146 9.19 20.58 -9.38
N ILE A 147 10.08 21.32 -10.05
CA ILE A 147 10.35 21.19 -11.49
C ILE A 147 11.17 19.91 -11.77
N SER A 148 12.00 19.51 -10.80
CA SER A 148 12.77 18.26 -10.84
C SER A 148 12.79 17.66 -9.44
N GLY A 149 12.69 16.33 -9.34
CA GLY A 149 12.82 15.65 -8.07
C GLY A 149 14.27 15.56 -7.58
N SER A 150 14.42 15.20 -6.30
CA SER A 150 15.69 14.74 -5.73
C SER A 150 16.00 13.36 -6.28
N ASP A 151 17.28 13.00 -6.39
CA ASP A 151 17.64 11.68 -6.90
C ASP A 151 17.30 10.57 -5.88
N LEU A 152 17.10 9.34 -6.38
CA LEU A 152 17.04 8.16 -5.52
C LEU A 152 18.39 8.01 -4.79
N ASN A 153 18.34 7.66 -3.51
CA ASN A 153 19.54 7.41 -2.72
C ASN A 153 20.51 6.48 -3.48
N PRO A 154 21.77 6.88 -3.74
CA PRO A 154 22.75 6.09 -4.50
C PRO A 154 22.93 4.66 -3.99
N LEU A 155 22.75 4.42 -2.68
CA LEU A 155 22.82 3.08 -2.09
C LEU A 155 21.66 2.16 -2.53
N LEU A 156 20.56 2.74 -3.01
CA LEU A 156 19.39 2.01 -3.53
C LEU A 156 19.48 1.79 -5.05
N GLN A 157 20.45 2.39 -5.73
CA GLN A 157 20.70 2.21 -7.15
C GLN A 157 21.54 0.94 -7.41
N ASP A 158 21.15 -0.16 -6.79
CA ASP A 158 21.76 -1.48 -6.93
C ASP A 158 20.66 -2.54 -7.18
N PHE A 159 20.95 -3.51 -8.04
CA PHE A 159 19.98 -4.55 -8.41
C PHE A 159 19.54 -5.40 -7.21
N ALA A 160 20.45 -5.68 -6.28
CA ALA A 160 20.12 -6.44 -5.08
C ALA A 160 19.13 -5.69 -4.20
N PHE A 161 19.26 -4.36 -4.08
CA PHE A 161 18.31 -3.52 -3.35
C PHE A 161 16.94 -3.42 -4.02
N THR A 162 16.87 -3.62 -5.33
CA THR A 162 15.58 -3.67 -6.04
C THR A 162 14.74 -4.88 -5.60
N ILE A 163 15.37 -6.03 -5.35
CA ILE A 163 14.69 -7.29 -5.04
C ILE A 163 14.58 -7.55 -3.53
N HIS A 164 15.58 -7.12 -2.75
CA HIS A 164 15.69 -7.46 -1.33
C HIS A 164 14.49 -7.03 -0.48
N PRO A 165 13.96 -5.78 -0.53
CA PRO A 165 12.84 -5.37 0.31
C PRO A 165 11.55 -6.17 0.05
N PRO A 166 11.12 -6.43 -1.20
CA PRO A 166 9.97 -7.30 -1.44
C PRO A 166 10.14 -8.70 -0.87
N MET A 167 11.34 -9.29 -1.00
CA MET A 167 11.62 -10.63 -0.45
C MET A 167 11.61 -10.63 1.08
N LEU A 168 12.15 -9.58 1.71
CA LEU A 168 12.17 -9.44 3.17
C LEU A 168 10.75 -9.34 3.76
N TYR A 169 9.84 -8.63 3.08
CA TYR A 169 8.45 -8.49 3.52
C TYR A 169 7.58 -9.74 3.29
N MET A 170 8.02 -10.63 2.43
CA MET A 170 7.33 -11.91 2.20
C MET A 170 7.59 -12.93 3.33
N GLY A 171 8.65 -12.79 4.13
CA GLY A 171 9.01 -13.64 5.29
C GLY A 171 10.13 -14.59 4.97
#